data_20eb2306e1a51d55daa6857d31afc2b7
#
_entry.id   20eb2306e1a51d55daa6857d31afc2b7
#
_cell.length_a   1.000
_cell.length_b   1.000
_cell.length_c   1.000
_cell.angle_alpha   90.00
_cell.angle_beta   90.00
_cell.angle_gamma   90.00
#
_symmetry.space_group_name_H-M   'P 1'
#
loop_
_entity.id
_entity.type
_entity.pdbx_description
1 polymer ?
#
loop_
_entity_poly.entity_id
_entity_poly.type
_entity_poly.pdbx_seq_one_letter_code
_entity_poly.pdbx_strand_id
1 'polypeptide(L)'
;VSAAATPLHVPVLLQEVLDNLPVPASGRVLDLTLGLGGHAEAILARADAQTRYLGVDRDPRARERAKARLGTDARLSILAGTYEDIWEDPCFQGWMHLQAPAGLDAVLMDLGVSSLQLKDPARGFSFQAEGPLDMRMDPESGSTALDWLAGQTDATLADALYAYGEERASRPIARAILRALADGRLSTTLDLAAAVYTVLPREVARRKKQIDPATRTFQAIRIAVNGELDRLAKAIAAAALCLKPGGRLGIISFHSLEDRIAKQTLRRLAGIYDGPGRAAPEPLPRQLRLIHAGGLKAGEAESQANPPSRSARLRIGERLSDPQNPRNTR
;
A
#
# COMPACT_ATOMS: atom_id res chain seq x y z
N VAL A 1 23.61 27.35 14.50
CA VAL A 1 22.67 26.43 15.16
C VAL A 1 22.34 25.37 14.13
N SER A 2 22.99 24.19 14.23
CA SER A 2 22.74 23.02 13.37
C SER A 2 21.30 22.56 13.58
N ALA A 3 20.49 22.61 12.54
CA ALA A 3 19.17 21.98 12.55
C ALA A 3 19.39 20.48 12.78
N ALA A 4 18.90 19.99 13.92
CA ALA A 4 18.91 18.56 14.21
C ALA A 4 18.21 17.82 13.05
N ALA A 5 18.94 16.97 12.35
CA ALA A 5 18.41 16.15 11.28
C ALA A 5 17.24 15.34 11.84
N THR A 6 16.05 15.58 11.33
CA THR A 6 14.86 14.75 11.65
C THR A 6 15.28 13.30 11.44
N PRO A 7 15.05 12.38 12.40
CA PRO A 7 15.49 11.00 12.27
C PRO A 7 14.95 10.43 10.95
N LEU A 8 15.88 9.93 10.13
CA LEU A 8 15.58 9.34 8.83
C LEU A 8 14.52 8.24 9.05
N HIS A 9 13.39 8.36 8.36
CA HIS A 9 12.36 7.32 8.37
C HIS A 9 12.96 6.03 7.81
N VAL A 10 13.05 5.00 8.64
CA VAL A 10 13.48 3.66 8.22
C VAL A 10 12.30 3.00 7.52
N PRO A 11 12.45 2.56 6.27
CA PRO A 11 11.42 1.82 5.55
C PRO A 11 11.04 0.53 6.31
N VAL A 12 9.78 0.15 6.22
CA VAL A 12 9.29 -1.07 6.87
C VAL A 12 9.80 -2.30 6.12
N LEU A 13 10.22 -3.34 6.85
CA LEU A 13 10.74 -4.60 6.29
C LEU A 13 11.91 -4.38 5.32
N LEU A 14 12.75 -3.37 5.58
CA LEU A 14 13.82 -2.98 4.67
C LEU A 14 14.79 -4.13 4.40
N GLN A 15 15.23 -4.84 5.45
CA GLN A 15 16.19 -5.94 5.30
C GLN A 15 15.56 -7.11 4.53
N GLU A 16 14.31 -7.44 4.82
CA GLU A 16 13.56 -8.47 4.13
C GLU A 16 13.38 -8.16 2.63
N VAL A 17 13.14 -6.88 2.29
CA VAL A 17 13.08 -6.41 0.90
C VAL A 17 14.44 -6.59 0.22
N LEU A 18 15.51 -6.11 0.84
CA LEU A 18 16.87 -6.17 0.28
C LEU A 18 17.40 -7.60 0.09
N ASP A 19 16.99 -8.53 0.95
CA ASP A 19 17.41 -9.93 0.87
C ASP A 19 16.59 -10.74 -0.14
N ASN A 20 15.36 -10.30 -0.42
CA ASN A 20 14.43 -11.06 -1.25
C ASN A 20 14.11 -10.44 -2.61
N LEU A 21 14.45 -9.18 -2.83
CA LEU A 21 14.36 -8.54 -4.15
C LEU A 21 15.79 -8.32 -4.69
N PRO A 22 16.46 -9.34 -5.21
CA PRO A 22 17.82 -9.21 -5.69
C PRO A 22 17.84 -8.32 -6.93
N VAL A 23 18.70 -7.32 -6.91
CA VAL A 23 18.93 -6.43 -8.03
C VAL A 23 20.33 -6.74 -8.59
N PRO A 24 20.42 -7.40 -9.75
CA PRO A 24 21.72 -7.67 -10.38
C PRO A 24 22.41 -6.39 -10.82
N ALA A 25 23.68 -6.49 -11.19
CA ALA A 25 24.53 -5.38 -11.56
C ALA A 25 23.89 -4.39 -12.54
N SER A 26 23.17 -4.83 -13.54
CA SER A 26 22.44 -3.96 -14.49
C SER A 26 20.93 -4.06 -14.31
N GLY A 27 20.46 -4.17 -13.07
CA GLY A 27 19.07 -4.44 -12.73
C GLY A 27 18.10 -3.36 -13.18
N ARG A 28 16.86 -3.79 -13.43
CA ARG A 28 15.71 -2.94 -13.77
C ARG A 28 14.68 -3.06 -12.68
N VAL A 29 14.46 -1.97 -11.94
CA VAL A 29 13.59 -1.94 -10.76
C VAL A 29 12.46 -0.97 -10.96
N LEU A 30 11.26 -1.40 -10.62
CA LEU A 30 10.05 -0.57 -10.56
C LEU A 30 9.56 -0.54 -9.11
N ASP A 31 9.41 0.64 -8.56
CA ASP A 31 8.77 0.89 -7.27
C ASP A 31 7.47 1.65 -7.52
N LEU A 32 6.35 0.98 -7.30
CA LEU A 32 5.01 1.51 -7.57
C LEU A 32 4.47 2.38 -6.43
N THR A 33 5.27 2.56 -5.38
CA THR A 33 4.90 3.27 -4.15
C THR A 33 6.12 3.95 -3.54
N LEU A 34 6.82 4.78 -4.34
CA LEU A 34 8.11 5.37 -4.02
C LEU A 34 8.16 6.04 -2.63
N GLY A 35 7.05 6.68 -2.21
CA GLY A 35 6.98 7.40 -0.96
C GLY A 35 8.10 8.42 -0.80
N LEU A 36 8.81 8.35 0.33
CA LEU A 36 9.96 9.22 0.61
C LEU A 36 11.29 8.69 0.04
N GLY A 37 11.26 7.64 -0.79
CA GLY A 37 12.44 7.07 -1.44
C GLY A 37 13.34 6.23 -0.53
N GLY A 38 12.85 5.76 0.61
CA GLY A 38 13.69 5.03 1.56
C GLY A 38 14.12 3.64 1.06
N HIS A 39 13.21 2.87 0.47
CA HIS A 39 13.55 1.61 -0.19
C HIS A 39 14.43 1.85 -1.41
N ALA A 40 14.11 2.88 -2.23
CA ALA A 40 14.89 3.25 -3.40
C ALA A 40 16.35 3.57 -3.04
N GLU A 41 16.58 4.38 -1.99
CA GLU A 41 17.92 4.71 -1.50
C GLU A 41 18.71 3.45 -1.13
N ALA A 42 18.11 2.56 -0.35
CA ALA A 42 18.80 1.37 0.11
C ALA A 42 19.08 0.37 -1.02
N ILE A 43 18.19 0.24 -1.99
CA ILE A 43 18.39 -0.60 -3.17
C ILE A 43 19.48 0.00 -4.06
N LEU A 44 19.43 1.31 -4.35
CA LEU A 44 20.43 2.01 -5.17
C LEU A 44 21.82 2.05 -4.53
N ALA A 45 21.90 2.06 -3.19
CA ALA A 45 23.18 1.97 -2.47
C ALA A 45 23.90 0.62 -2.68
N ARG A 46 23.15 -0.45 -2.98
CA ARG A 46 23.70 -1.80 -3.26
C ARG A 46 23.85 -2.09 -4.77
N ALA A 47 23.25 -1.25 -5.61
CA ALA A 47 23.20 -1.42 -7.06
C ALA A 47 24.38 -0.73 -7.75
N ASP A 48 24.72 -1.19 -8.97
CA ASP A 48 25.79 -0.56 -9.77
C ASP A 48 25.29 0.61 -10.62
N ALA A 49 26.22 1.24 -11.36
CA ALA A 49 25.95 2.40 -12.20
C ALA A 49 25.01 2.10 -13.40
N GLN A 50 24.89 0.83 -13.81
CA GLN A 50 24.06 0.43 -14.96
C GLN A 50 22.62 0.10 -14.54
N THR A 51 22.34 0.01 -13.26
CA THR A 51 20.97 -0.17 -12.74
C THR A 51 20.09 0.98 -13.19
N ARG A 52 18.83 0.70 -13.45
CA ARG A 52 17.80 1.71 -13.71
C ARG A 52 16.63 1.46 -12.75
N TYR A 53 16.25 2.50 -12.06
CA TYR A 53 15.18 2.49 -11.06
C TYR A 53 14.09 3.46 -11.48
N LEU A 54 12.85 2.98 -11.57
CA LEU A 54 11.68 3.82 -11.77
C LEU A 54 10.85 3.83 -10.51
N GLY A 55 10.69 5.00 -9.90
CA GLY A 55 9.78 5.22 -8.78
C GLY A 55 8.50 5.89 -9.25
N VAL A 56 7.37 5.39 -8.80
CA VAL A 56 6.03 5.95 -9.07
C VAL A 56 5.39 6.33 -7.74
N ASP A 57 4.79 7.51 -7.67
CA ASP A 57 3.97 7.90 -6.52
C ASP A 57 2.90 8.92 -6.96
N ARG A 58 1.71 8.83 -6.38
CA ARG A 58 0.61 9.77 -6.63
C ARG A 58 0.79 11.09 -5.88
N ASP A 59 1.39 11.05 -4.67
CA ASP A 59 1.55 12.22 -3.81
C ASP A 59 2.68 13.12 -4.32
N PRO A 60 2.41 14.35 -4.78
CA PRO A 60 3.43 15.28 -5.27
C PRO A 60 4.47 15.61 -4.18
N ARG A 61 4.05 15.71 -2.90
CA ARG A 61 4.97 15.99 -1.79
C ARG A 61 5.92 14.82 -1.53
N ALA A 62 5.43 13.58 -1.69
CA ALA A 62 6.28 12.39 -1.58
C ALA A 62 7.35 12.40 -2.68
N ARG A 63 6.96 12.66 -3.95
CA ARG A 63 7.88 12.76 -5.08
C ARG A 63 8.93 13.87 -4.89
N GLU A 64 8.55 15.03 -4.38
CA GLU A 64 9.49 16.13 -4.07
C GLU A 64 10.49 15.72 -2.98
N ARG A 65 10.03 15.06 -1.91
CA ARG A 65 10.91 14.56 -0.85
C ARG A 65 11.84 13.46 -1.33
N ALA A 66 11.36 12.54 -2.17
CA ALA A 66 12.20 11.53 -2.79
C ALA A 66 13.25 12.16 -3.70
N LYS A 67 12.89 13.18 -4.51
CA LYS A 67 13.84 13.97 -5.30
C LYS A 67 14.88 14.68 -4.45
N ALA A 68 14.47 15.30 -3.35
CA ALA A 68 15.40 15.97 -2.43
C ALA A 68 16.36 14.97 -1.77
N ARG A 69 15.90 13.76 -1.47
CA ARG A 69 16.70 12.70 -0.84
C ARG A 69 17.68 12.04 -1.79
N LEU A 70 17.26 11.78 -3.04
CA LEU A 70 17.97 10.95 -4.01
C LEU A 70 18.43 11.73 -5.25
N GLY A 71 18.10 13.00 -5.34
CA GLY A 71 17.96 13.87 -6.50
C GLY A 71 19.12 13.99 -7.49
N THR A 72 20.30 13.49 -7.21
CA THR A 72 21.44 13.50 -8.14
C THR A 72 21.76 12.11 -8.67
N ASP A 73 21.02 11.08 -8.28
CA ASP A 73 21.29 9.73 -8.76
C ASP A 73 20.72 9.55 -10.18
N ALA A 74 21.61 9.55 -11.18
CA ALA A 74 21.25 9.40 -12.59
C ALA A 74 20.56 8.07 -12.93
N ARG A 75 20.56 7.11 -12.01
CA ARG A 75 19.90 5.81 -12.18
C ARG A 75 18.40 5.88 -11.89
N LEU A 76 17.94 6.92 -11.16
CA LEU A 76 16.57 7.09 -10.73
C LEU A 76 15.76 7.94 -11.71
N SER A 77 14.60 7.42 -12.11
CA SER A 77 13.53 8.17 -12.75
C SER A 77 12.31 8.19 -11.82
N ILE A 78 11.57 9.31 -11.77
CA ILE A 78 10.37 9.43 -10.94
C ILE A 78 9.21 9.87 -11.83
N LEU A 79 8.08 9.14 -11.77
CA LEU A 79 6.83 9.47 -12.44
C LEU A 79 5.72 9.74 -11.43
N ALA A 80 4.80 10.63 -11.81
CA ALA A 80 3.53 10.82 -11.13
C ALA A 80 2.57 9.73 -11.60
N GLY A 81 1.85 9.09 -10.67
CA GLY A 81 0.85 8.08 -11.02
C GLY A 81 0.53 7.18 -9.85
N THR A 82 -0.40 6.28 -10.09
CA THR A 82 -0.79 5.22 -9.14
C THR A 82 -0.40 3.86 -9.69
N TYR A 83 -0.25 2.86 -8.82
CA TYR A 83 -0.07 1.47 -9.24
C TYR A 83 -1.28 0.93 -10.03
N GLU A 84 -2.39 1.66 -10.05
CA GLU A 84 -3.61 1.31 -10.77
C GLU A 84 -3.58 1.75 -12.23
N ASP A 85 -3.11 2.98 -12.49
CA ASP A 85 -3.26 3.67 -13.77
C ASP A 85 -1.94 3.80 -14.56
N ILE A 86 -0.78 3.61 -13.91
CA ILE A 86 0.54 3.82 -14.51
C ILE A 86 0.78 2.98 -15.78
N TRP A 87 0.08 1.85 -15.90
CA TRP A 87 0.25 0.90 -16.99
C TRP A 87 -0.10 1.47 -18.37
N GLU A 88 -0.98 2.47 -18.41
CA GLU A 88 -1.42 3.17 -19.63
C GLU A 88 -0.66 4.49 -19.85
N ASP A 89 0.20 4.90 -18.92
CA ASP A 89 0.97 6.14 -19.01
C ASP A 89 2.05 6.05 -20.10
N PRO A 90 2.08 6.98 -21.08
CA PRO A 90 3.06 6.94 -22.16
C PRO A 90 4.52 7.06 -21.70
N CYS A 91 4.79 7.80 -20.61
CA CYS A 91 6.14 7.94 -20.06
C CYS A 91 6.60 6.63 -19.43
N PHE A 92 5.69 5.93 -18.73
CA PHE A 92 5.95 4.60 -18.20
C PHE A 92 6.25 3.61 -19.32
N GLN A 93 5.39 3.55 -20.35
CA GLN A 93 5.57 2.67 -21.48
C GLN A 93 6.88 2.96 -22.24
N GLY A 94 7.21 4.25 -22.43
CA GLY A 94 8.48 4.68 -23.02
C GLY A 94 9.67 4.23 -22.16
N TRP A 95 9.60 4.38 -20.86
CA TRP A 95 10.65 3.92 -19.94
C TRP A 95 10.81 2.39 -20.00
N MET A 96 9.72 1.63 -19.98
CA MET A 96 9.75 0.16 -20.11
C MET A 96 10.37 -0.27 -21.43
N HIS A 97 10.00 0.36 -22.54
CA HIS A 97 10.55 0.05 -23.85
C HIS A 97 12.06 0.32 -23.93
N LEU A 98 12.51 1.45 -23.39
CA LEU A 98 13.91 1.90 -23.50
C LEU A 98 14.83 1.26 -22.47
N GLN A 99 14.38 1.13 -21.23
CA GLN A 99 15.22 0.73 -20.12
C GLN A 99 15.04 -0.76 -19.73
N ALA A 100 13.86 -1.33 -19.95
CA ALA A 100 13.52 -2.68 -19.54
C ALA A 100 12.89 -3.54 -20.64
N PRO A 101 13.46 -3.60 -21.86
CA PRO A 101 12.86 -4.34 -22.98
C PRO A 101 12.75 -5.85 -22.74
N ALA A 102 13.59 -6.40 -21.86
CA ALA A 102 13.54 -7.82 -21.44
C ALA A 102 12.68 -8.06 -20.21
N GLY A 103 12.03 -7.02 -19.65
CA GLY A 103 11.30 -7.05 -18.41
C GLY A 103 12.13 -6.63 -17.18
N LEU A 104 11.47 -6.62 -16.03
CA LEU A 104 12.00 -6.09 -14.77
C LEU A 104 12.65 -7.21 -13.93
N ASP A 105 13.72 -6.86 -13.21
CA ASP A 105 14.35 -7.73 -12.20
C ASP A 105 13.57 -7.73 -10.89
N ALA A 106 13.09 -6.56 -10.51
CA ALA A 106 12.33 -6.40 -9.28
C ALA A 106 11.19 -5.39 -9.44
N VAL A 107 10.07 -5.69 -8.81
CA VAL A 107 8.96 -4.75 -8.60
C VAL A 107 8.66 -4.70 -7.11
N LEU A 108 8.53 -3.50 -6.55
CA LEU A 108 8.13 -3.26 -5.17
C LEU A 108 6.78 -2.54 -5.13
N MET A 109 5.93 -2.99 -4.22
CA MET A 109 4.69 -2.31 -3.82
C MET A 109 4.66 -2.23 -2.30
N ASP A 110 4.91 -1.06 -1.73
CA ASP A 110 4.77 -0.78 -0.29
C ASP A 110 3.43 -0.08 -0.07
N LEU A 111 2.38 -0.87 0.21
CA LEU A 111 0.99 -0.41 0.20
C LEU A 111 0.67 0.50 1.40
N GLY A 112 -0.45 1.20 1.30
CA GLY A 112 -0.98 2.05 2.37
C GLY A 112 -0.43 3.48 2.36
N VAL A 113 -0.46 4.13 3.52
CA VAL A 113 -0.11 5.55 3.69
C VAL A 113 1.34 5.73 4.12
N SER A 114 1.98 6.77 3.59
CA SER A 114 3.33 7.13 4.00
C SER A 114 3.34 7.72 5.42
N SER A 115 4.49 7.62 6.10
CA SER A 115 4.67 8.25 7.41
C SER A 115 4.55 9.79 7.36
N LEU A 116 4.80 10.41 6.20
CA LEU A 116 4.56 11.84 5.99
C LEU A 116 3.07 12.17 6.08
N GLN A 117 2.23 11.38 5.40
CA GLN A 117 0.78 11.55 5.44
C GLN A 117 0.20 11.35 6.83
N LEU A 118 0.70 10.35 7.58
CA LEU A 118 0.24 10.08 8.95
C LEU A 118 0.68 11.14 9.97
N LYS A 119 1.86 11.75 9.79
CA LYS A 119 2.43 12.72 10.74
C LYS A 119 2.00 14.16 10.48
N ASP A 120 1.52 14.48 9.28
CA ASP A 120 1.05 15.82 8.93
C ASP A 120 -0.45 15.95 9.27
N PRO A 121 -0.84 16.69 10.33
CA PRO A 121 -2.24 16.87 10.69
C PRO A 121 -3.08 17.47 9.56
N ALA A 122 -2.48 18.33 8.72
CA ALA A 122 -3.17 18.97 7.60
C ALA A 122 -3.63 17.98 6.51
N ARG A 123 -3.15 16.74 6.53
CA ARG A 123 -3.54 15.67 5.60
C ARG A 123 -4.76 14.87 6.07
N GLY A 124 -5.13 14.97 7.35
CA GLY A 124 -6.34 14.36 7.91
C GLY A 124 -6.30 12.82 8.08
N PHE A 125 -5.16 12.15 7.94
CA PHE A 125 -5.05 10.69 8.06
C PHE A 125 -5.05 10.19 9.51
N SER A 126 -4.80 11.06 10.49
CA SER A 126 -4.65 10.68 11.89
C SER A 126 -5.58 11.47 12.77
N PHE A 127 -6.08 10.83 13.82
CA PHE A 127 -6.85 11.47 14.92
C PHE A 127 -6.00 11.70 16.18
N GLN A 128 -4.67 11.64 16.07
CA GLN A 128 -3.77 11.97 17.17
C GLN A 128 -3.59 13.49 17.34
N ALA A 129 -3.83 14.23 16.27
CA ALA A 129 -3.85 15.68 16.27
C ALA A 129 -5.06 16.15 15.45
N GLU A 130 -5.53 17.37 15.73
CA GLU A 130 -6.61 18.00 14.99
C GLU A 130 -6.14 18.39 13.59
N GLY A 131 -6.95 18.05 12.58
CA GLY A 131 -6.73 18.40 11.18
C GLY A 131 -8.04 18.32 10.39
N PRO A 132 -8.06 18.83 9.15
CA PRO A 132 -9.23 18.74 8.28
C PRO A 132 -9.53 17.27 7.94
N LEU A 133 -10.79 16.94 7.67
CA LEU A 133 -11.18 15.63 7.14
C LEU A 133 -10.90 15.55 5.63
N ASP A 134 -9.61 15.51 5.26
CA ASP A 134 -9.18 15.40 3.87
C ASP A 134 -8.94 13.95 3.45
N MET A 135 -7.96 13.27 4.00
CA MET A 135 -7.56 11.88 3.76
C MET A 135 -7.20 11.53 2.30
N ARG A 136 -7.09 12.48 1.39
CA ARG A 136 -6.64 12.24 0.02
C ARG A 136 -5.14 11.95 0.00
N MET A 137 -4.73 10.88 -0.67
CA MET A 137 -3.31 10.62 -0.90
C MET A 137 -2.71 11.60 -1.91
N ASP A 138 -3.48 11.98 -2.94
CA ASP A 138 -3.19 13.09 -3.83
C ASP A 138 -4.10 14.29 -3.47
N PRO A 139 -3.57 15.36 -2.87
CA PRO A 139 -4.38 16.51 -2.47
C PRO A 139 -4.90 17.35 -3.63
N GLU A 140 -4.39 17.12 -4.85
CA GLU A 140 -4.78 17.87 -6.05
C GLU A 140 -5.95 17.21 -6.78
N SER A 141 -6.34 15.97 -6.39
CA SER A 141 -7.40 15.23 -7.07
C SER A 141 -8.39 14.58 -6.09
N GLY A 142 -9.59 14.30 -6.59
CA GLY A 142 -10.65 13.61 -5.86
C GLY A 142 -11.35 14.43 -4.79
N SER A 143 -12.29 13.81 -4.10
CA SER A 143 -13.07 14.40 -3.00
C SER A 143 -12.40 14.20 -1.66
N THR A 144 -12.49 15.18 -0.77
CA THR A 144 -12.05 15.03 0.61
C THR A 144 -12.87 13.99 1.37
N ALA A 145 -12.38 13.51 2.51
CA ALA A 145 -13.16 12.62 3.36
C ALA A 145 -14.46 13.25 3.84
N LEU A 146 -14.47 14.57 4.08
CA LEU A 146 -15.68 15.31 4.44
C LEU A 146 -16.70 15.30 3.30
N ASP A 147 -16.25 15.60 2.07
CA ASP A 147 -17.12 15.61 0.89
C ASP A 147 -17.64 14.20 0.60
N TRP A 148 -16.79 13.19 0.72
CA TRP A 148 -17.18 11.81 0.55
C TRP A 148 -18.25 11.40 1.57
N LEU A 149 -18.07 11.75 2.86
CA LEU A 149 -19.05 11.50 3.92
C LEU A 149 -20.37 12.19 3.66
N ALA A 150 -20.37 13.43 3.15
CA ALA A 150 -21.57 14.19 2.81
C ALA A 150 -22.42 13.51 1.73
N GLY A 151 -21.80 12.72 0.86
CA GLY A 151 -22.50 11.95 -0.18
C GLY A 151 -23.02 10.58 0.30
N GLN A 152 -22.81 10.19 1.57
CA GLN A 152 -23.20 8.86 2.04
C GLN A 152 -24.61 8.84 2.65
N THR A 153 -25.21 7.67 2.60
CA THR A 153 -26.38 7.29 3.40
C THR A 153 -25.97 6.40 4.58
N ASP A 154 -26.88 6.19 5.55
CA ASP A 154 -26.65 5.25 6.66
C ASP A 154 -26.20 3.86 6.16
N ALA A 155 -26.82 3.38 5.08
CA ALA A 155 -26.52 2.07 4.52
C ALA A 155 -25.14 2.03 3.85
N THR A 156 -24.87 2.98 2.94
CA THR A 156 -23.60 2.99 2.18
C THR A 156 -22.39 3.23 3.07
N LEU A 157 -22.52 4.13 4.07
CA LEU A 157 -21.47 4.33 5.05
C LEU A 157 -21.26 3.10 5.94
N ALA A 158 -22.34 2.47 6.42
CA ALA A 158 -22.23 1.25 7.23
C ALA A 158 -21.56 0.10 6.46
N ASP A 159 -21.90 -0.05 5.17
CA ASP A 159 -21.29 -1.07 4.31
C ASP A 159 -19.79 -0.79 4.08
N ALA A 160 -19.41 0.45 3.85
CA ALA A 160 -18.00 0.84 3.74
C ALA A 160 -17.21 0.59 5.04
N LEU A 161 -17.76 0.98 6.19
CA LEU A 161 -17.16 0.73 7.50
C LEU A 161 -17.00 -0.78 7.79
N TYR A 162 -17.96 -1.59 7.38
CA TYR A 162 -17.90 -3.04 7.52
C TYR A 162 -16.89 -3.66 6.55
N ALA A 163 -16.96 -3.31 5.26
CA ALA A 163 -16.13 -3.89 4.22
C ALA A 163 -14.65 -3.49 4.33
N TYR A 164 -14.36 -2.21 4.61
CA TYR A 164 -13.01 -1.65 4.61
C TYR A 164 -12.40 -1.50 6.00
N GLY A 165 -13.22 -1.42 7.05
CA GLY A 165 -12.77 -1.36 8.44
C GLY A 165 -12.86 -2.68 9.19
N GLU A 166 -13.53 -3.69 8.64
CA GLU A 166 -13.92 -4.92 9.35
C GLU A 166 -14.61 -4.56 10.70
N GLU A 167 -15.39 -3.45 10.71
CA GLU A 167 -16.01 -2.92 11.91
C GLU A 167 -17.42 -3.51 12.12
N ARG A 168 -17.56 -4.25 13.22
CA ARG A 168 -18.84 -4.91 13.53
C ARG A 168 -19.94 -3.96 13.97
N ALA A 169 -19.57 -2.83 14.59
CA ALA A 169 -20.46 -1.76 14.99
C ALA A 169 -20.71 -0.73 13.87
N SER A 170 -20.52 -1.12 12.59
CA SER A 170 -20.58 -0.22 11.43
C SER A 170 -21.87 0.60 11.35
N ARG A 171 -23.03 -0.04 11.56
CA ARG A 171 -24.35 0.63 11.50
C ARG A 171 -24.55 1.73 12.55
N PRO A 172 -24.34 1.48 13.87
CA PRO A 172 -24.47 2.55 14.86
C PRO A 172 -23.39 3.65 14.67
N ILE A 173 -22.16 3.32 14.24
CA ILE A 173 -21.12 4.30 13.95
C ILE A 173 -21.53 5.17 12.75
N ALA A 174 -22.02 4.57 11.64
CA ALA A 174 -22.47 5.33 10.47
C ALA A 174 -23.54 6.37 10.85
N ARG A 175 -24.57 5.96 11.62
CA ARG A 175 -25.60 6.87 12.12
C ARG A 175 -25.04 7.99 13.01
N ALA A 176 -24.06 7.68 13.86
CA ALA A 176 -23.45 8.69 14.72
C ALA A 176 -22.66 9.74 13.92
N ILE A 177 -21.92 9.28 12.91
CA ILE A 177 -21.14 10.16 11.99
C ILE A 177 -22.09 11.06 11.19
N LEU A 178 -23.11 10.48 10.52
CA LEU A 178 -24.03 11.26 9.68
C LEU A 178 -24.89 12.21 10.51
N ARG A 179 -25.26 11.85 11.74
CA ARG A 179 -25.91 12.80 12.67
C ARG A 179 -24.98 13.95 13.02
N ALA A 180 -23.72 13.67 13.37
CA ALA A 180 -22.75 14.73 13.68
C ALA A 180 -22.54 15.67 12.48
N LEU A 181 -22.53 15.13 11.25
CA LEU A 181 -22.46 15.90 10.01
C LEU A 181 -23.69 16.78 9.83
N ALA A 182 -24.90 16.22 9.96
CA ALA A 182 -26.16 16.98 9.83
C ALA A 182 -26.31 18.08 10.86
N ASP A 183 -25.77 17.87 12.07
CA ASP A 183 -25.76 18.87 13.15
C ASP A 183 -24.63 19.92 13.00
N GLY A 184 -23.82 19.86 11.94
CA GLY A 184 -22.68 20.76 11.73
C GLY A 184 -21.52 20.57 12.73
N ARG A 185 -21.43 19.40 13.38
CA ARG A 185 -20.44 19.06 14.40
C ARG A 185 -19.32 18.14 13.88
N LEU A 186 -19.21 17.99 12.55
CA LEU A 186 -18.20 17.15 11.92
C LEU A 186 -17.42 17.97 10.88
N SER A 187 -16.23 18.39 11.25
CA SER A 187 -15.32 19.14 10.35
C SER A 187 -13.86 18.70 10.47
N THR A 188 -13.48 18.12 11.60
CA THR A 188 -12.09 17.76 11.90
C THR A 188 -11.93 16.25 12.17
N THR A 189 -10.69 15.81 12.16
CA THR A 189 -10.33 14.41 12.52
C THR A 189 -10.75 14.08 13.95
N LEU A 190 -10.68 15.04 14.87
CA LEU A 190 -11.11 14.84 16.26
C LEU A 190 -12.63 14.73 16.37
N ASP A 191 -13.38 15.47 15.58
CA ASP A 191 -14.85 15.36 15.55
C ASP A 191 -15.28 13.97 15.06
N LEU A 192 -14.62 13.46 14.02
CA LEU A 192 -14.87 12.10 13.52
C LEU A 192 -14.58 11.05 14.59
N ALA A 193 -13.44 11.17 15.27
CA ALA A 193 -13.11 10.26 16.36
C ALA A 193 -14.12 10.37 17.53
N ALA A 194 -14.54 11.58 17.88
CA ALA A 194 -15.56 11.82 18.92
C ALA A 194 -16.90 11.16 18.55
N ALA A 195 -17.35 11.26 17.29
CA ALA A 195 -18.55 10.59 16.83
C ALA A 195 -18.46 9.05 16.98
N VAL A 196 -17.31 8.45 16.70
CA VAL A 196 -17.07 7.00 16.93
C VAL A 196 -17.12 6.67 18.43
N TYR A 197 -16.53 7.50 19.28
CA TYR A 197 -16.49 7.25 20.72
C TYR A 197 -17.85 7.33 21.41
N THR A 198 -18.85 7.98 20.80
CA THR A 198 -20.24 7.94 21.32
C THR A 198 -20.83 6.52 21.25
N VAL A 199 -20.33 5.67 20.33
CA VAL A 199 -20.78 4.29 20.13
C VAL A 199 -19.83 3.29 20.81
N LEU A 200 -18.53 3.49 20.63
CA LEU A 200 -17.46 2.64 21.17
C LEU A 200 -16.54 3.47 22.07
N PRO A 201 -16.79 3.55 23.39
CA PRO A 201 -16.00 4.40 24.29
C PRO A 201 -14.51 4.02 24.31
N ARG A 202 -13.66 5.00 24.09
CA ARG A 202 -12.20 4.85 24.02
C ARG A 202 -11.61 4.22 25.29
N GLU A 203 -12.13 4.59 26.46
CA GLU A 203 -11.69 4.09 27.76
C GLU A 203 -11.90 2.58 27.91
N VAL A 204 -12.98 2.05 27.34
CA VAL A 204 -13.28 0.62 27.36
C VAL A 204 -12.25 -0.15 26.53
N ALA A 205 -11.93 0.35 25.34
CA ALA A 205 -10.91 -0.25 24.50
C ALA A 205 -9.51 -0.20 25.15
N ARG A 206 -9.16 0.94 25.76
CA ARG A 206 -7.89 1.11 26.47
C ARG A 206 -7.74 0.16 27.68
N ARG A 207 -8.79 -0.02 28.46
CA ARG A 207 -8.79 -0.98 29.59
C ARG A 207 -8.60 -2.41 29.11
N LYS A 208 -9.15 -2.77 27.94
CA LYS A 208 -9.03 -4.10 27.33
C LYS A 208 -7.75 -4.26 26.50
N LYS A 209 -6.85 -3.27 26.46
CA LYS A 209 -5.63 -3.24 25.62
C LYS A 209 -5.92 -3.52 24.14
N GLN A 210 -7.07 -3.07 23.64
CA GLN A 210 -7.47 -3.14 22.26
C GLN A 210 -6.97 -1.91 21.49
N ILE A 211 -6.97 -2.01 20.14
CA ILE A 211 -6.73 -0.85 19.27
C ILE A 211 -7.79 0.24 19.53
N ASP A 212 -7.42 1.48 19.28
CA ASP A 212 -8.35 2.60 19.41
C ASP A 212 -9.56 2.37 18.47
N PRO A 213 -10.80 2.54 18.96
CA PRO A 213 -12.01 2.30 18.18
C PRO A 213 -12.09 3.11 16.88
N ALA A 214 -11.53 4.35 16.88
CA ALA A 214 -11.51 5.18 15.68
C ALA A 214 -10.62 4.63 14.56
N THR A 215 -9.63 3.80 14.87
CA THR A 215 -8.66 3.30 13.88
C THR A 215 -9.33 2.62 12.68
N ARG A 216 -10.32 1.74 12.93
CA ARG A 216 -11.02 1.02 11.85
C ARG A 216 -11.88 1.95 10.99
N THR A 217 -12.52 2.93 11.61
CA THR A 217 -13.31 3.94 10.91
C THR A 217 -12.43 4.80 10.01
N PHE A 218 -11.29 5.28 10.52
CA PHE A 218 -10.33 6.04 9.73
C PHE A 218 -9.76 5.22 8.58
N GLN A 219 -9.39 3.95 8.82
CA GLN A 219 -8.98 3.04 7.76
C GLN A 219 -10.04 2.88 6.68
N ALA A 220 -11.31 2.65 7.08
CA ALA A 220 -12.38 2.44 6.12
C ALA A 220 -12.64 3.67 5.24
N ILE A 221 -12.72 4.85 5.83
CA ILE A 221 -12.94 6.09 5.10
C ILE A 221 -11.75 6.38 4.17
N ARG A 222 -10.51 6.20 4.66
CA ARG A 222 -9.29 6.37 3.87
C ARG A 222 -9.30 5.47 2.62
N ILE A 223 -9.59 4.18 2.80
CA ILE A 223 -9.66 3.20 1.70
C ILE A 223 -10.73 3.63 0.68
N ALA A 224 -11.91 4.06 1.15
CA ALA A 224 -13.00 4.47 0.30
C ALA A 224 -12.68 5.75 -0.49
N VAL A 225 -12.10 6.78 0.17
CA VAL A 225 -11.72 8.06 -0.45
C VAL A 225 -10.67 7.86 -1.54
N ASN A 226 -9.71 6.96 -1.32
CA ASN A 226 -8.58 6.75 -2.23
C ASN A 226 -8.75 5.57 -3.21
N GLY A 227 -9.80 4.75 -3.06
CA GLY A 227 -10.03 3.56 -3.90
C GLY A 227 -8.96 2.48 -3.75
N GLU A 228 -8.29 2.40 -2.59
CA GLU A 228 -7.04 1.66 -2.39
C GLU A 228 -7.11 0.17 -2.76
N LEU A 229 -8.28 -0.45 -2.68
CA LEU A 229 -8.43 -1.90 -2.91
C LEU A 229 -9.04 -2.26 -4.26
N ASP A 230 -9.69 -1.31 -4.93
CA ASP A 230 -10.58 -1.59 -6.07
C ASP A 230 -9.84 -2.23 -7.25
N ARG A 231 -8.62 -1.78 -7.53
CA ARG A 231 -7.78 -2.27 -8.64
C ARG A 231 -6.50 -2.98 -8.20
N LEU A 232 -6.30 -3.16 -6.88
CA LEU A 232 -5.06 -3.73 -6.34
C LEU A 232 -4.72 -5.10 -6.95
N ALA A 233 -5.71 -5.99 -7.09
CA ALA A 233 -5.49 -7.30 -7.69
C ALA A 233 -5.03 -7.21 -9.16
N LYS A 234 -5.59 -6.27 -9.93
CA LYS A 234 -5.18 -6.03 -11.33
C LYS A 234 -3.77 -5.45 -11.40
N ALA A 235 -3.45 -4.49 -10.52
CA ALA A 235 -2.12 -3.91 -10.44
C ALA A 235 -1.04 -4.95 -10.09
N ILE A 236 -1.30 -5.83 -9.13
CA ILE A 236 -0.41 -6.95 -8.79
C ILE A 236 -0.20 -7.88 -9.99
N ALA A 237 -1.27 -8.20 -10.72
CA ALA A 237 -1.16 -9.05 -11.90
C ALA A 237 -0.34 -8.38 -13.02
N ALA A 238 -0.58 -7.10 -13.28
CA ALA A 238 0.19 -6.32 -14.26
C ALA A 238 1.68 -6.23 -13.87
N ALA A 239 1.97 -5.95 -12.60
CA ALA A 239 3.34 -5.93 -12.07
C ALA A 239 4.06 -7.27 -12.27
N ALA A 240 3.37 -8.38 -12.01
CA ALA A 240 3.92 -9.71 -12.20
C ALA A 240 4.22 -10.03 -13.69
N LEU A 241 3.41 -9.51 -14.63
CA LEU A 241 3.61 -9.69 -16.06
C LEU A 241 4.80 -8.90 -16.61
N CYS A 242 5.14 -7.77 -15.98
CA CYS A 242 6.31 -6.95 -16.35
C CYS A 242 7.65 -7.56 -15.92
N LEU A 243 7.65 -8.58 -15.07
CA LEU A 243 8.87 -9.26 -14.64
C LEU A 243 9.46 -10.12 -15.74
N LYS A 244 10.78 -10.10 -15.89
CA LYS A 244 11.51 -11.11 -16.65
C LYS A 244 11.54 -12.46 -15.90
N PRO A 245 11.86 -13.58 -16.55
CA PRO A 245 12.09 -14.85 -15.86
C PRO A 245 13.12 -14.70 -14.71
N GLY A 246 12.78 -15.19 -13.52
CA GLY A 246 13.58 -15.04 -12.31
C GLY A 246 13.43 -13.68 -11.59
N GLY A 247 12.76 -12.70 -12.22
CA GLY A 247 12.45 -11.42 -11.59
C GLY A 247 11.42 -11.59 -10.47
N ARG A 248 11.44 -10.70 -9.47
CA ARG A 248 10.61 -10.81 -8.27
C ARG A 248 9.72 -9.60 -8.03
N LEU A 249 8.48 -9.86 -7.62
CA LEU A 249 7.52 -8.90 -7.10
C LEU A 249 7.45 -9.03 -5.59
N GLY A 250 7.76 -7.97 -4.87
CA GLY A 250 7.55 -7.82 -3.43
C GLY A 250 6.38 -6.91 -3.13
N ILE A 251 5.49 -7.34 -2.24
CA ILE A 251 4.31 -6.58 -1.82
C ILE A 251 4.29 -6.51 -0.31
N ILE A 252 4.41 -5.30 0.24
CA ILE A 252 4.23 -5.03 1.67
C ILE A 252 2.79 -4.57 1.88
N SER A 253 2.11 -5.18 2.82
CA SER A 253 0.74 -4.84 3.23
C SER A 253 0.69 -4.55 4.73
N PHE A 254 -0.18 -3.63 5.18
CA PHE A 254 -0.27 -3.18 6.57
C PHE A 254 -1.56 -3.61 7.27
N HIS A 255 -2.56 -4.04 6.53
CA HIS A 255 -3.81 -4.54 7.09
C HIS A 255 -4.32 -5.80 6.36
N SER A 256 -5.27 -6.48 7.00
CA SER A 256 -5.81 -7.78 6.58
C SER A 256 -6.39 -7.80 5.16
N LEU A 257 -6.99 -6.71 4.70
CA LEU A 257 -7.64 -6.63 3.39
C LEU A 257 -6.60 -6.59 2.26
N GLU A 258 -5.57 -5.73 2.39
CA GLU A 258 -4.45 -5.69 1.45
C GLU A 258 -3.75 -7.06 1.39
N ASP A 259 -3.41 -7.62 2.56
CA ASP A 259 -2.74 -8.92 2.65
C ASP A 259 -3.55 -10.04 2.01
N ARG A 260 -4.88 -10.01 2.20
CA ARG A 260 -5.80 -10.98 1.59
C ARG A 260 -5.79 -10.89 0.07
N ILE A 261 -5.89 -9.67 -0.50
CA ILE A 261 -5.86 -9.45 -1.95
C ILE A 261 -4.50 -9.87 -2.52
N ALA A 262 -3.40 -9.40 -1.93
CA ALA A 262 -2.05 -9.76 -2.35
C ALA A 262 -1.82 -11.27 -2.30
N LYS A 263 -2.20 -11.94 -1.21
CA LYS A 263 -2.11 -13.39 -1.04
C LYS A 263 -2.91 -14.13 -2.13
N GLN A 264 -4.18 -13.79 -2.30
CA GLN A 264 -5.06 -14.48 -3.24
C GLN A 264 -4.58 -14.28 -4.69
N THR A 265 -4.17 -13.07 -5.05
CA THR A 265 -3.68 -12.76 -6.39
C THR A 265 -2.38 -13.52 -6.69
N LEU A 266 -1.40 -13.49 -5.79
CA LEU A 266 -0.15 -14.23 -5.98
C LEU A 266 -0.37 -15.75 -6.03
N ARG A 267 -1.27 -16.30 -5.21
CA ARG A 267 -1.62 -17.73 -5.25
C ARG A 267 -2.26 -18.10 -6.59
N ARG A 268 -3.19 -17.29 -7.10
CA ARG A 268 -3.81 -17.49 -8.41
C ARG A 268 -2.74 -17.48 -9.53
N LEU A 269 -1.81 -16.52 -9.50
CA LEU A 269 -0.71 -16.45 -10.46
C LEU A 269 0.30 -17.62 -10.32
N ALA A 270 0.35 -18.24 -9.14
CA ALA A 270 1.12 -19.46 -8.88
C ALA A 270 0.36 -20.76 -9.25
N GLY A 271 -0.82 -20.66 -9.88
CA GLY A 271 -1.65 -21.81 -10.24
C GLY A 271 -2.36 -22.47 -9.06
N ILE A 272 -2.49 -21.76 -7.90
CA ILE A 272 -3.12 -22.27 -6.69
C ILE A 272 -4.53 -21.71 -6.59
N TYR A 273 -5.52 -22.61 -6.53
CA TYR A 273 -6.92 -22.26 -6.41
C TYR A 273 -7.32 -22.08 -4.93
N ASP A 274 -7.97 -20.95 -4.62
CA ASP A 274 -8.45 -20.60 -3.28
C ASP A 274 -9.99 -20.46 -3.21
N GLY A 275 -10.70 -20.83 -4.28
CA GLY A 275 -12.17 -20.74 -4.33
C GLY A 275 -12.86 -21.92 -3.65
N PRO A 276 -14.20 -21.91 -3.62
CA PRO A 276 -15.00 -23.01 -3.09
C PRO A 276 -14.79 -24.29 -3.91
N GLY A 277 -14.64 -25.42 -3.23
CA GLY A 277 -14.37 -26.72 -3.86
C GLY A 277 -12.88 -27.11 -3.82
N ARG A 278 -12.59 -28.35 -4.30
CA ARG A 278 -11.22 -28.92 -4.27
C ARG A 278 -10.38 -28.58 -5.50
N ALA A 279 -11.01 -28.14 -6.58
CA ALA A 279 -10.33 -27.85 -7.86
C ALA A 279 -10.87 -26.56 -8.46
N ALA A 280 -10.01 -25.86 -9.23
CA ALA A 280 -10.47 -24.74 -10.03
C ALA A 280 -11.42 -25.23 -11.13
N PRO A 281 -12.45 -24.44 -11.49
CA PRO A 281 -13.32 -24.74 -12.63
C PRO A 281 -12.55 -24.90 -13.94
N GLU A 282 -11.48 -24.10 -14.08
CA GLU A 282 -10.52 -24.17 -15.17
C GLU A 282 -9.08 -24.22 -14.65
N PRO A 283 -8.14 -24.88 -15.36
CA PRO A 283 -6.74 -24.89 -14.98
C PRO A 283 -6.15 -23.48 -14.96
N LEU A 284 -5.56 -23.08 -13.83
CA LEU A 284 -4.88 -21.79 -13.69
C LEU A 284 -3.46 -21.89 -14.25
N PRO A 285 -3.03 -21.02 -15.18
CA PRO A 285 -1.65 -21.01 -15.66
C PRO A 285 -0.71 -20.62 -14.53
N ARG A 286 0.33 -21.41 -14.32
CA ARG A 286 1.35 -21.14 -13.32
C ARG A 286 2.40 -20.17 -13.88
N GLN A 287 2.31 -18.92 -13.49
CA GLN A 287 3.19 -17.84 -13.94
C GLN A 287 4.28 -17.51 -12.93
N LEU A 288 3.99 -17.69 -11.64
CA LEU A 288 4.88 -17.36 -10.54
C LEU A 288 5.20 -18.58 -9.68
N ARG A 289 6.32 -18.50 -8.96
CA ARG A 289 6.63 -19.29 -7.78
C ARG A 289 6.50 -18.40 -6.55
N LEU A 290 5.81 -18.86 -5.51
CA LEU A 290 5.74 -18.14 -4.23
C LEU A 290 7.05 -18.33 -3.48
N ILE A 291 7.66 -17.25 -3.06
CA ILE A 291 8.80 -17.24 -2.13
C ILE A 291 8.22 -16.92 -0.76
N HIS A 292 8.51 -17.78 0.23
CA HIS A 292 7.94 -17.67 1.58
C HIS A 292 6.39 -17.64 1.57
N ALA A 293 5.75 -18.77 1.31
CA ALA A 293 4.27 -18.87 1.13
C ALA A 293 3.45 -18.24 2.27
N GLY A 294 3.95 -18.18 3.49
CA GLY A 294 3.34 -17.51 4.65
C GLY A 294 3.50 -15.99 4.65
N GLY A 295 4.39 -15.46 3.81
CA GLY A 295 4.86 -14.07 3.88
C GLY A 295 5.85 -13.85 5.04
N LEU A 296 6.70 -12.83 4.91
CA LEU A 296 7.66 -12.40 5.92
C LEU A 296 7.04 -11.32 6.81
N LYS A 297 7.46 -11.28 8.07
CA LYS A 297 7.08 -10.27 9.05
C LYS A 297 8.34 -9.64 9.63
N ALA A 298 8.20 -8.43 10.16
CA ALA A 298 9.27 -7.77 10.88
C ALA A 298 9.74 -8.61 12.08
N GLY A 299 11.05 -8.61 12.29
CA GLY A 299 11.64 -9.16 13.49
C GLY A 299 11.28 -8.34 14.74
N GLU A 300 11.60 -8.88 15.93
CA GLU A 300 11.31 -8.22 17.21
C GLU A 300 11.96 -6.84 17.33
N ALA A 301 13.23 -6.72 16.94
CA ALA A 301 13.97 -5.47 17.00
C ALA A 301 13.33 -4.37 16.14
N GLU A 302 12.95 -4.69 14.89
CA GLU A 302 12.26 -3.73 14.02
C GLU A 302 10.87 -3.40 14.57
N SER A 303 10.11 -4.40 15.02
CA SER A 303 8.77 -4.18 15.59
C SER A 303 8.76 -3.25 16.81
N GLN A 304 9.86 -3.19 17.56
CA GLN A 304 10.03 -2.26 18.68
C GLN A 304 10.44 -0.87 18.21
N ALA A 305 11.39 -0.78 17.28
CA ALA A 305 11.95 0.47 16.78
C ALA A 305 11.03 1.19 15.79
N ASN A 306 10.28 0.44 14.97
CA ASN A 306 9.41 0.93 13.89
C ASN A 306 7.98 0.39 14.06
N PRO A 307 7.13 1.01 14.87
CA PRO A 307 5.79 0.50 15.21
C PRO A 307 4.88 0.10 14.02
N PRO A 308 4.91 0.78 12.86
CA PRO A 308 4.15 0.36 11.69
C PRO A 308 4.49 -1.06 11.19
N SER A 309 5.73 -1.51 11.41
CA SER A 309 6.17 -2.85 10.98
C SER A 309 5.48 -4.01 11.68
N ARG A 310 4.85 -3.77 12.85
CA ARG A 310 4.17 -4.81 13.65
C ARG A 310 3.06 -5.52 12.88
N SER A 311 2.33 -4.80 12.05
CA SER A 311 1.25 -5.34 11.21
C SER A 311 1.69 -5.66 9.79
N ALA A 312 2.88 -5.20 9.38
CA ALA A 312 3.39 -5.36 8.04
C ALA A 312 3.65 -6.82 7.67
N ARG A 313 3.40 -7.13 6.41
CA ARG A 313 3.70 -8.44 5.83
C ARG A 313 4.23 -8.28 4.41
N LEU A 314 5.42 -8.80 4.14
CA LEU A 314 6.00 -8.87 2.80
C LEU A 314 5.65 -10.22 2.15
N ARG A 315 5.02 -10.15 0.98
CA ARG A 315 4.76 -11.30 0.11
C ARG A 315 5.57 -11.21 -1.16
N ILE A 316 6.08 -12.33 -1.65
CA ILE A 316 7.01 -12.36 -2.77
C ILE A 316 6.58 -13.42 -3.78
N GLY A 317 6.51 -13.01 -5.05
CA GLY A 317 6.34 -13.89 -6.19
C GLY A 317 7.53 -13.77 -7.14
N GLU A 318 8.05 -14.90 -7.64
CA GLU A 318 9.13 -14.95 -8.62
C GLU A 318 8.59 -15.44 -9.96
N ARG A 319 8.91 -14.75 -11.05
CA ARG A 319 8.48 -15.11 -12.41
C ARG A 319 9.15 -16.37 -12.87
N LEU A 320 8.36 -17.32 -13.36
CA LEU A 320 8.87 -18.56 -13.94
C LEU A 320 9.39 -18.34 -15.37
N SER A 321 10.43 -19.09 -15.75
CA SER A 321 11.00 -19.06 -17.10
C SER A 321 10.09 -19.70 -18.13
N ASP A 322 9.27 -20.65 -17.72
CA ASP A 322 8.25 -21.30 -18.56
C ASP A 322 6.93 -21.34 -17.78
N PRO A 323 5.89 -20.59 -18.22
CA PRO A 323 4.57 -20.65 -17.62
C PRO A 323 3.96 -22.04 -17.87
N GLN A 324 4.12 -22.95 -16.92
CA GLN A 324 3.59 -24.30 -17.00
C GLN A 324 2.06 -24.28 -17.07
N ASN A 325 1.53 -24.77 -18.17
CA ASN A 325 0.12 -25.10 -18.25
C ASN A 325 -0.12 -26.36 -17.37
N PRO A 326 -1.00 -26.30 -16.36
CA PRO A 326 -1.25 -27.45 -15.47
C PRO A 326 -1.76 -28.71 -16.18
N ARG A 327 -2.14 -28.62 -17.47
CA ARG A 327 -2.49 -29.79 -18.30
C ARG A 327 -1.29 -30.65 -18.74
N ASN A 328 -0.05 -30.15 -18.57
CA ASN A 328 1.17 -30.82 -19.01
C ASN A 328 1.94 -31.52 -17.88
N THR A 329 1.47 -31.51 -16.66
CA THR A 329 2.02 -32.31 -15.56
C THR A 329 1.19 -33.59 -15.40
N ARG A 330 1.56 -34.63 -16.16
CA ARG A 330 1.25 -36.03 -15.82
C ARG A 330 2.31 -36.60 -14.93
#